data_18438bf04e70d56240228349de735cbe
#
_entry.id   18438bf04e70d56240228349de735cbe
#
_cell.length_a   1.000
_cell.length_b   1.000
_cell.length_c   1.000
_cell.angle_alpha   90.00
_cell.angle_beta   90.00
_cell.angle_gamma   90.00
#
_symmetry.space_group_name_H-M   'P 1'
#
loop_
_entity.id
_entity.type
_entity.pdbx_description
1 polymer ?
#
loop_
_entity_poly.entity_id
_entity_poly.type
_entity_poly.pdbx_seq_one_letter_code
_entity_poly.pdbx_strand_id
1 'polypeptide(L)'
;LLTPHSSLLNPSFHIMSLNFTHRQYAEMFGPTVGDQVRLADTDLFIEVEKDLIAEAAGYGNEVKFGGGKVIRDGMGQSPLATGKDCLDLVLTNATIIDPILGIIKADIGVKDGRIAGIGHAGNPLIQSGITDGMVIGAGTEVIAAEGHIVTAGGFDSHIHFICPQQINEA
;
A
#
# COMPACT_ATOMS: atom_id res chain seq x y z
N LEU A 1 -25.69 -55.32 11.32
CA LEU A 1 -25.82 -53.89 11.03
C LEU A 1 -24.79 -53.14 11.87
N LEU A 2 -23.61 -52.86 11.29
CA LEU A 2 -22.53 -52.06 11.86
C LEU A 2 -22.69 -50.65 11.33
N THR A 3 -22.92 -49.65 12.18
CA THR A 3 -22.89 -48.23 11.86
C THR A 3 -21.45 -47.76 11.95
N PRO A 4 -20.89 -47.07 10.91
CA PRO A 4 -19.60 -46.48 11.04
C PRO A 4 -19.70 -45.15 11.80
N HIS A 5 -19.05 -45.08 12.96
CA HIS A 5 -18.76 -43.85 13.63
C HIS A 5 -17.68 -43.09 12.84
N SER A 6 -18.07 -42.14 12.02
CA SER A 6 -17.16 -41.16 11.47
C SER A 6 -16.90 -40.07 12.52
N SER A 7 -15.84 -40.23 13.32
CA SER A 7 -15.30 -39.13 14.08
C SER A 7 -14.63 -38.17 13.10
N LEU A 8 -15.33 -37.16 12.65
CA LEU A 8 -14.77 -36.01 12.01
C LEU A 8 -13.83 -35.32 13.02
N LEU A 9 -12.54 -35.58 12.86
CA LEU A 9 -11.49 -34.78 13.51
C LEU A 9 -11.65 -33.35 13.03
N ASN A 10 -12.19 -32.52 13.88
CA ASN A 10 -12.17 -31.07 13.68
C ASN A 10 -10.71 -30.64 13.72
N PRO A 11 -10.09 -30.18 12.62
CA PRO A 11 -8.76 -29.63 12.69
C PRO A 11 -8.83 -28.37 13.56
N SER A 12 -8.27 -28.42 14.74
CA SER A 12 -8.05 -27.21 15.53
C SER A 12 -7.08 -26.34 14.74
N PHE A 13 -7.59 -25.35 14.04
CA PHE A 13 -6.76 -24.29 13.48
C PHE A 13 -6.16 -23.53 14.65
N HIS A 14 -4.91 -23.82 14.98
CA HIS A 14 -4.13 -22.96 15.83
C HIS A 14 -3.87 -21.67 15.05
N ILE A 15 -4.64 -20.63 15.35
CA ILE A 15 -4.34 -19.29 14.89
C ILE A 15 -3.03 -18.90 15.58
N MET A 16 -1.93 -18.94 14.82
CA MET A 16 -0.68 -18.37 15.28
C MET A 16 -0.83 -16.85 15.22
N SER A 17 -1.04 -16.22 16.37
CA SER A 17 -0.97 -14.76 16.47
C SER A 17 0.49 -14.35 16.66
N LEU A 18 0.98 -13.48 15.79
CA LEU A 18 2.26 -12.80 15.99
C LEU A 18 1.99 -11.45 16.65
N ASN A 19 2.69 -11.17 17.72
CA ASN A 19 2.61 -9.87 18.39
C ASN A 19 3.78 -9.00 17.91
N PHE A 20 3.44 -7.87 17.29
CA PHE A 20 4.40 -6.84 16.94
C PHE A 20 4.18 -5.61 17.82
N THR A 21 5.27 -4.95 18.20
CA THR A 21 5.19 -3.63 18.79
C THR A 21 4.86 -2.62 17.70
N HIS A 22 4.24 -1.50 18.08
CA HIS A 22 3.97 -0.39 17.16
C HIS A 22 5.22 0.04 16.38
N ARG A 23 6.35 0.15 17.07
CA ARG A 23 7.64 0.48 16.45
C ARG A 23 8.06 -0.53 15.38
N GLN A 24 7.96 -1.83 15.66
CA GLN A 24 8.27 -2.87 14.68
C GLN A 24 7.36 -2.79 13.45
N TYR A 25 6.09 -2.50 13.66
CA TYR A 25 5.15 -2.29 12.56
C TYR A 25 5.57 -1.10 11.70
N ALA A 26 5.83 0.06 12.31
CA ALA A 26 6.24 1.27 11.59
C ALA A 26 7.58 1.10 10.86
N GLU A 27 8.53 0.35 11.41
CA GLU A 27 9.79 0.00 10.75
C GLU A 27 9.59 -0.90 9.52
N MET A 28 8.54 -1.74 9.51
CA MET A 28 8.25 -2.63 8.38
C MET A 28 7.39 -1.99 7.29
N PHE A 29 6.37 -1.26 7.69
CA PHE A 29 5.29 -0.80 6.81
C PHE A 29 5.13 0.73 6.78
N GLY A 30 6.04 1.45 7.40
CA GLY A 30 5.96 2.91 7.52
C GLY A 30 5.02 3.38 8.64
N PRO A 31 4.94 4.71 8.84
CA PRO A 31 4.09 5.32 9.86
C PRO A 31 2.62 4.95 9.69
N THR A 32 1.90 4.80 10.81
CA THR A 32 0.45 4.56 10.83
C THR A 32 -0.23 5.59 11.74
N VAL A 33 -1.52 5.43 11.97
CA VAL A 33 -2.36 6.40 12.71
C VAL A 33 -1.74 6.81 14.03
N GLY A 34 -1.60 8.12 14.24
CA GLY A 34 -0.99 8.74 15.42
C GLY A 34 0.52 8.89 15.39
N ASP A 35 1.20 8.31 14.39
CA ASP A 35 2.64 8.50 14.21
C ASP A 35 2.95 9.90 13.69
N GLN A 36 3.98 10.51 14.26
CA GLN A 36 4.47 11.81 13.83
C GLN A 36 5.71 11.69 12.98
N VAL A 37 5.70 12.35 11.83
CA VAL A 37 6.80 12.36 10.87
C VAL A 37 7.31 13.78 10.72
N ARG A 38 8.62 13.99 10.92
CA ARG A 38 9.26 15.29 10.72
C ARG A 38 9.38 15.61 9.24
N LEU A 39 9.04 16.83 8.85
CA LEU A 39 9.18 17.29 7.47
C LEU A 39 10.60 17.79 7.19
N ALA A 40 11.42 16.93 6.63
CA ALA A 40 12.82 17.22 6.28
C ALA A 40 13.60 17.87 7.45
N ASP A 41 14.34 18.93 7.19
CA ASP A 41 15.13 19.68 8.18
C ASP A 41 14.35 20.81 8.88
N THR A 42 13.04 20.80 8.78
CA THR A 42 12.19 21.78 9.45
C THR A 42 11.83 21.36 10.88
N ASP A 43 11.24 22.26 11.66
CA ASP A 43 10.65 21.96 12.97
C ASP A 43 9.17 21.55 12.86
N LEU A 44 8.69 21.28 11.65
CA LEU A 44 7.33 20.86 11.38
C LEU A 44 7.21 19.34 11.45
N PHE A 45 6.14 18.89 12.10
CA PHE A 45 5.75 17.49 12.15
C PHE A 45 4.36 17.35 11.58
N ILE A 46 4.16 16.28 10.78
CA ILE A 46 2.84 15.82 10.38
C ILE A 46 2.48 14.61 11.22
N GLU A 47 1.19 14.42 11.47
CA GLU A 47 0.65 13.24 12.14
C GLU A 47 -0.25 12.49 11.17
N VAL A 48 -0.07 11.17 11.08
CA VAL A 48 -0.91 10.33 10.23
C VAL A 48 -2.31 10.22 10.83
N GLU A 49 -3.32 10.71 10.12
CA GLU A 49 -4.71 10.77 10.59
C GLU A 49 -5.48 9.48 10.32
N LYS A 50 -5.16 8.80 9.20
CA LYS A 50 -5.84 7.58 8.73
C LYS A 50 -4.86 6.61 8.11
N ASP A 51 -5.16 5.32 8.24
CA ASP A 51 -4.48 4.25 7.52
C ASP A 51 -5.53 3.49 6.71
N LEU A 52 -5.62 3.80 5.41
CA LEU A 52 -6.66 3.23 4.54
C LEU A 52 -6.48 1.72 4.30
N ILE A 53 -5.26 1.20 4.48
CA ILE A 53 -4.98 -0.23 4.40
C ILE A 53 -5.54 -0.92 5.64
N ALA A 54 -5.20 -0.41 6.82
CA ALA A 54 -5.68 -0.96 8.09
C ALA A 54 -7.20 -0.81 8.25
N GLU A 55 -7.78 0.29 7.79
CA GLU A 55 -9.25 0.49 7.80
C GLU A 55 -9.97 -0.52 6.89
N ALA A 56 -9.39 -0.85 5.73
CA ALA A 56 -9.99 -1.77 4.76
C ALA A 56 -9.86 -3.25 5.17
N ALA A 57 -8.73 -3.64 5.76
CA ALA A 57 -8.36 -5.06 5.92
C ALA A 57 -7.78 -5.42 7.30
N GLY A 58 -7.56 -4.43 8.17
CA GLY A 58 -6.81 -4.60 9.42
C GLY A 58 -5.30 -4.67 9.21
N TYR A 59 -4.56 -4.44 10.29
CA TYR A 59 -3.09 -4.54 10.28
C TYR A 59 -2.61 -5.95 9.94
N GLY A 60 -1.54 -6.04 9.17
CA GLY A 60 -0.95 -7.31 8.74
C GLY A 60 -1.38 -7.77 7.33
N ASN A 61 -2.19 -6.96 6.64
CA ASN A 61 -2.61 -7.20 5.25
C ASN A 61 -1.85 -6.34 4.24
N GLU A 62 -0.90 -5.54 4.69
CA GLU A 62 -0.08 -4.67 3.86
C GLU A 62 0.70 -5.48 2.83
N VAL A 63 0.77 -4.98 1.61
CA VAL A 63 1.65 -5.56 0.58
C VAL A 63 3.04 -4.96 0.70
N LYS A 64 4.06 -5.77 0.48
CA LYS A 64 5.46 -5.37 0.52
C LYS A 64 6.28 -6.13 -0.49
N PHE A 65 7.07 -5.41 -1.29
CA PHE A 65 7.99 -5.97 -2.26
C PHE A 65 9.35 -6.34 -1.64
N GLY A 66 9.98 -7.39 -2.17
CA GLY A 66 11.32 -7.81 -1.80
C GLY A 66 11.45 -9.31 -1.59
N GLY A 67 12.68 -9.81 -1.45
CA GLY A 67 12.98 -11.23 -1.24
C GLY A 67 12.27 -11.77 0.00
N GLY A 68 11.47 -12.82 -0.19
CA GLY A 68 10.67 -13.41 0.89
C GLY A 68 9.49 -12.58 1.38
N LYS A 69 9.18 -11.45 0.72
CA LYS A 69 8.05 -10.59 1.05
C LYS A 69 6.76 -11.07 0.38
N VAL A 70 5.63 -10.39 0.69
CA VAL A 70 4.29 -10.85 0.33
C VAL A 70 3.95 -10.64 -1.15
N ILE A 71 4.57 -9.66 -1.84
CA ILE A 71 4.33 -9.44 -3.27
C ILE A 71 5.08 -10.51 -4.06
N ARG A 72 4.41 -11.62 -4.27
CA ARG A 72 4.82 -12.79 -5.06
C ARG A 72 3.59 -13.40 -5.68
N ASP A 73 3.80 -14.18 -6.76
CA ASP A 73 2.75 -14.90 -7.46
C ASP A 73 1.95 -15.80 -6.51
N GLY A 74 0.64 -15.67 -6.54
CA GLY A 74 -0.28 -16.40 -5.67
C GLY A 74 -0.34 -15.91 -4.21
N MET A 75 0.38 -14.85 -3.88
CA MET A 75 0.31 -14.15 -2.59
C MET A 75 -0.26 -12.74 -2.81
N GLY A 76 0.41 -11.69 -2.45
CA GLY A 76 0.00 -10.32 -2.73
C GLY A 76 -0.04 -9.94 -4.21
N GLN A 77 0.49 -10.78 -5.07
CA GLN A 77 0.38 -10.69 -6.53
C GLN A 77 -0.62 -11.74 -7.04
N SER A 78 -1.62 -11.30 -7.79
CA SER A 78 -2.59 -12.20 -8.40
C SER A 78 -1.96 -13.01 -9.54
N PRO A 79 -2.10 -14.35 -9.53
CA PRO A 79 -1.63 -15.19 -10.63
C PRO A 79 -2.58 -15.20 -11.83
N LEU A 80 -3.78 -14.64 -11.69
CA LEU A 80 -4.82 -14.66 -12.72
C LEU A 80 -4.99 -13.31 -13.43
N ALA A 81 -4.63 -12.20 -12.77
CA ALA A 81 -4.76 -10.88 -13.35
C ALA A 81 -3.77 -10.67 -14.48
N THR A 82 -4.29 -10.28 -15.63
CA THR A 82 -3.50 -9.93 -16.82
C THR A 82 -3.27 -8.42 -16.87
N GLY A 83 -2.46 -7.95 -17.81
CA GLY A 83 -2.14 -6.53 -17.98
C GLY A 83 -3.37 -5.60 -18.11
N LYS A 84 -4.55 -6.13 -18.47
CA LYS A 84 -5.80 -5.34 -18.50
C LYS A 84 -6.41 -5.17 -17.11
N ASP A 85 -6.23 -6.17 -16.25
CA ASP A 85 -6.97 -6.32 -15.00
C ASP A 85 -6.12 -5.94 -13.77
N CYS A 86 -4.87 -5.55 -13.98
CA CYS A 86 -3.96 -5.16 -12.91
C CYS A 86 -3.35 -3.77 -13.16
N LEU A 87 -2.82 -3.20 -12.10
CA LEU A 87 -2.08 -1.94 -12.14
C LEU A 87 -0.82 -2.05 -13.01
N ASP A 88 -0.42 -0.94 -13.61
CA ASP A 88 0.88 -0.82 -14.27
C ASP A 88 1.99 -0.54 -13.26
N LEU A 89 1.67 0.28 -12.25
CA LEU A 89 2.57 0.67 -11.17
C LEU A 89 1.80 0.77 -9.85
N VAL A 90 2.43 0.40 -8.76
CA VAL A 90 1.94 0.65 -7.40
C VAL A 90 3.05 1.20 -6.51
N LEU A 91 2.76 2.25 -5.75
CA LEU A 91 3.56 2.72 -4.63
C LEU A 91 2.93 2.14 -3.36
N THR A 92 3.70 1.36 -2.59
CA THR A 92 3.16 0.67 -1.41
C THR A 92 3.45 1.41 -0.12
N ASN A 93 2.48 1.43 0.79
CA ASN A 93 2.61 1.96 2.16
C ASN A 93 3.12 3.41 2.22
N ALA A 94 2.65 4.26 1.31
CA ALA A 94 3.07 5.67 1.25
C ALA A 94 2.42 6.50 2.37
N THR A 95 3.18 7.43 2.96
CA THR A 95 2.62 8.53 3.74
C THR A 95 2.24 9.66 2.78
N ILE A 96 0.96 9.90 2.61
CA ILE A 96 0.42 10.82 1.60
C ILE A 96 -0.06 12.10 2.28
N ILE A 97 0.34 13.25 1.75
CA ILE A 97 -0.21 14.55 2.14
C ILE A 97 -1.12 15.00 1.00
N ASP A 98 -2.40 15.00 1.25
CA ASP A 98 -3.43 15.39 0.28
C ASP A 98 -4.38 16.41 0.89
N PRO A 99 -4.74 17.49 0.16
CA PRO A 99 -5.57 18.56 0.72
C PRO A 99 -7.02 18.17 0.97
N ILE A 100 -7.48 17.04 0.43
CA ILE A 100 -8.85 16.53 0.59
C ILE A 100 -8.87 15.33 1.55
N LEU A 101 -7.96 14.38 1.35
CA LEU A 101 -7.91 13.14 2.14
C LEU A 101 -7.25 13.35 3.50
N GLY A 102 -6.42 14.39 3.64
CA GLY A 102 -5.62 14.65 4.85
C GLY A 102 -4.24 13.99 4.77
N ILE A 103 -3.67 13.72 5.93
CA ILE A 103 -2.39 13.03 6.07
C ILE A 103 -2.68 11.56 6.33
N ILE A 104 -2.46 10.74 5.32
CA ILE A 104 -2.91 9.35 5.32
C ILE A 104 -1.79 8.38 4.96
N LYS A 105 -1.93 7.14 5.39
CA LYS A 105 -1.18 6.01 4.86
C LYS A 105 -2.05 5.22 3.88
N ALA A 106 -1.53 4.96 2.69
CA ALA A 106 -2.19 4.14 1.67
C ALA A 106 -1.21 3.67 0.59
N ASP A 107 -1.66 2.73 -0.23
CA ASP A 107 -1.04 2.42 -1.51
C ASP A 107 -1.59 3.37 -2.58
N ILE A 108 -0.77 3.68 -3.58
CA ILE A 108 -1.17 4.47 -4.76
C ILE A 108 -1.03 3.59 -6.00
N GLY A 109 -2.14 3.34 -6.66
CA GLY A 109 -2.16 2.57 -7.91
C GLY A 109 -2.18 3.48 -9.13
N VAL A 110 -1.41 3.11 -10.15
CA VAL A 110 -1.37 3.80 -11.45
C VAL A 110 -1.73 2.82 -12.55
N LYS A 111 -2.59 3.27 -13.47
CA LYS A 111 -3.01 2.56 -14.66
C LYS A 111 -3.09 3.51 -15.84
N ASP A 112 -2.54 3.14 -16.99
CA ASP A 112 -2.56 3.94 -18.22
C ASP A 112 -2.08 5.40 -18.00
N GLY A 113 -1.03 5.57 -17.19
CA GLY A 113 -0.43 6.85 -16.86
C GLY A 113 -1.27 7.75 -15.95
N ARG A 114 -2.28 7.21 -15.26
CA ARG A 114 -3.16 7.94 -14.35
C ARG A 114 -3.28 7.24 -13.01
N ILE A 115 -3.54 7.99 -11.95
CA ILE A 115 -3.87 7.43 -10.64
C ILE A 115 -5.20 6.67 -10.79
N ALA A 116 -5.14 5.36 -10.63
CA ALA A 116 -6.31 4.49 -10.66
C ALA A 116 -7.03 4.44 -9.30
N GLY A 117 -6.28 4.58 -8.21
CA GLY A 117 -6.84 4.58 -6.87
C GLY A 117 -5.80 4.90 -5.79
N ILE A 118 -6.30 5.28 -4.63
CA ILE A 118 -5.55 5.44 -3.38
C ILE A 118 -6.28 4.60 -2.33
N GLY A 119 -5.60 3.63 -1.73
CA GLY A 119 -6.22 2.69 -0.80
C GLY A 119 -5.36 1.47 -0.54
N HIS A 120 -5.95 0.28 -0.57
CA HIS A 120 -5.25 -0.99 -0.38
C HIS A 120 -5.09 -1.72 -1.72
N ALA A 121 -3.86 -1.91 -2.17
CA ALA A 121 -3.53 -2.70 -3.35
C ALA A 121 -3.18 -4.15 -2.99
N GLY A 122 -3.38 -5.08 -3.92
CA GLY A 122 -2.97 -6.48 -3.68
C GLY A 122 -3.68 -7.50 -4.55
N ASN A 123 -3.86 -8.70 -3.96
CA ASN A 123 -4.49 -9.82 -4.61
C ASN A 123 -5.85 -10.14 -3.98
N PRO A 124 -6.97 -9.78 -4.63
CA PRO A 124 -8.30 -10.00 -4.08
C PRO A 124 -8.70 -11.47 -3.93
N LEU A 125 -7.93 -12.40 -4.48
CA LEU A 125 -8.18 -13.83 -4.32
C LEU A 125 -7.86 -14.35 -2.91
N ILE A 126 -6.94 -13.67 -2.20
CA ILE A 126 -6.48 -14.10 -0.87
C ILE A 126 -6.48 -12.99 0.18
N GLN A 127 -6.54 -11.73 -0.24
CA GLN A 127 -6.55 -10.57 0.65
C GLN A 127 -7.92 -9.90 0.63
N SER A 128 -8.41 -9.53 1.81
CA SER A 128 -9.63 -8.74 1.95
C SER A 128 -9.35 -7.25 1.79
N GLY A 129 -10.39 -6.47 1.51
CA GLY A 129 -10.33 -5.02 1.50
C GLY A 129 -9.49 -4.41 0.38
N ILE A 130 -9.19 -5.16 -0.69
CA ILE A 130 -8.53 -4.59 -1.86
C ILE A 130 -9.46 -3.57 -2.51
N THR A 131 -8.94 -2.36 -2.70
CA THR A 131 -9.66 -1.27 -3.37
C THR A 131 -9.92 -1.62 -4.84
N ASP A 132 -11.12 -1.31 -5.32
CA ASP A 132 -11.50 -1.58 -6.70
C ASP A 132 -10.47 -1.04 -7.70
N GLY A 133 -10.04 -1.90 -8.63
CA GLY A 133 -9.03 -1.57 -9.63
C GLY A 133 -7.59 -1.59 -9.12
N MET A 134 -7.33 -1.83 -7.84
CA MET A 134 -5.98 -1.85 -7.29
C MET A 134 -5.37 -3.25 -7.17
N VAL A 135 -5.57 -4.06 -8.21
CA VAL A 135 -5.02 -5.42 -8.28
C VAL A 135 -3.56 -5.38 -8.69
N ILE A 136 -2.70 -6.06 -7.93
CA ILE A 136 -1.30 -6.29 -8.29
C ILE A 136 -1.21 -7.59 -9.10
N GLY A 137 -0.66 -7.52 -10.29
CA GLY A 137 -0.42 -8.65 -11.18
C GLY A 137 1.07 -8.81 -11.52
N ALA A 138 1.40 -9.82 -12.33
CA ALA A 138 2.77 -10.10 -12.72
C ALA A 138 3.44 -8.95 -13.52
N GLY A 139 2.65 -8.12 -14.19
CA GLY A 139 3.13 -6.96 -14.97
C GLY A 139 3.17 -5.66 -14.18
N THR A 140 2.79 -5.66 -12.90
CA THR A 140 2.78 -4.45 -12.08
C THR A 140 4.18 -4.11 -11.59
N GLU A 141 4.67 -2.91 -11.90
CA GLU A 141 5.87 -2.36 -11.28
C GLU A 141 5.54 -1.97 -9.82
N VAL A 142 6.48 -2.21 -8.91
CA VAL A 142 6.29 -1.92 -7.48
C VAL A 142 7.36 -1.01 -6.96
N ILE A 143 6.97 0.12 -6.39
CA ILE A 143 7.84 1.04 -5.68
C ILE A 143 7.50 0.96 -4.18
N ALA A 144 8.48 0.57 -3.39
CA ALA A 144 8.36 0.59 -1.93
C ALA A 144 8.41 2.04 -1.44
N ALA A 145 7.32 2.52 -0.87
CA ALA A 145 7.18 3.89 -0.40
C ALA A 145 7.12 3.99 1.15
N GLU A 146 7.45 2.92 1.84
CA GLU A 146 7.59 2.91 3.30
C GLU A 146 8.64 3.94 3.74
N GLY A 147 8.24 4.86 4.62
CA GLY A 147 9.11 5.94 5.09
C GLY A 147 9.30 7.09 4.09
N HIS A 148 8.55 7.11 3.00
CA HIS A 148 8.52 8.23 2.06
C HIS A 148 7.22 9.03 2.20
N ILE A 149 7.34 10.34 2.00
CA ILE A 149 6.21 11.26 1.91
C ILE A 149 5.90 11.47 0.43
N VAL A 150 4.64 11.28 0.06
CA VAL A 150 4.14 11.51 -1.30
C VAL A 150 3.17 12.68 -1.29
N THR A 151 3.38 13.62 -2.19
CA THR A 151 2.50 14.77 -2.39
C THR A 151 2.11 14.87 -3.85
N ALA A 152 1.07 15.64 -4.16
CA ALA A 152 0.83 16.08 -5.52
C ALA A 152 2.04 16.85 -6.05
N GLY A 153 2.33 16.73 -7.34
CA GLY A 153 3.38 17.52 -8.00
C GLY A 153 3.09 19.01 -7.91
N GLY A 154 4.14 19.82 -7.94
CA GLY A 154 4.01 21.28 -8.01
C GLY A 154 3.33 21.69 -9.31
N PHE A 155 2.40 22.62 -9.23
CA PHE A 155 1.79 23.25 -10.41
C PHE A 155 1.93 24.76 -10.29
N ASP A 156 2.71 25.35 -11.21
CA ASP A 156 2.87 26.80 -11.32
C ASP A 156 2.05 27.31 -12.50
N SER A 157 1.00 28.07 -12.23
CA SER A 157 0.10 28.62 -13.24
C SER A 157 0.66 29.87 -13.93
N HIS A 158 1.78 30.41 -13.45
CA HIS A 158 2.39 31.63 -13.98
C HIS A 158 3.90 31.61 -13.77
N ILE A 159 4.65 31.05 -14.71
CA ILE A 159 6.10 30.99 -14.66
C ILE A 159 6.75 31.85 -15.75
N HIS A 160 7.84 32.53 -15.44
CA HIS A 160 8.71 33.20 -16.39
C HIS A 160 9.98 32.35 -16.59
N PHE A 161 10.14 31.73 -17.73
CA PHE A 161 11.38 31.04 -18.11
C PHE A 161 12.46 32.08 -18.45
N ILE A 162 13.13 32.58 -17.41
CA ILE A 162 14.15 33.61 -17.54
C ILE A 162 15.44 33.06 -18.19
N CYS A 163 15.72 31.78 -17.98
CA CYS A 163 16.87 31.09 -18.52
C CYS A 163 16.52 29.68 -18.99
N PRO A 164 17.22 29.14 -20.04
CA PRO A 164 16.90 27.83 -20.60
C PRO A 164 17.03 26.65 -19.60
N GLN A 165 17.83 26.79 -18.55
CA GLN A 165 18.05 25.76 -17.55
C GLN A 165 16.76 25.43 -16.78
N GLN A 166 15.85 26.39 -16.61
CA GLN A 166 14.55 26.16 -15.95
C GLN A 166 13.68 25.13 -16.67
N ILE A 167 13.88 24.92 -17.98
CA ILE A 167 13.09 23.94 -18.75
C ILE A 167 13.37 22.51 -18.28
N ASN A 168 14.60 22.23 -17.87
CA ASN A 168 14.98 20.89 -17.39
C ASN A 168 14.52 20.63 -15.96
N GLU A 169 14.27 21.67 -15.17
CA GLU A 169 13.83 21.57 -13.79
C GLU A 169 12.28 21.56 -13.68
N ALA A 170 11.61 22.09 -14.67
CA ALA A 170 10.15 22.13 -14.74
C ALA A 170 9.57 20.84 -15.38
#